data_7d9fe36bce37b3644e6943495228de49
#
_entry.id   7d9fe36bce37b3644e6943495228de49
#
_cell.length_a   1.000
_cell.length_b   1.000
_cell.length_c   1.000
_cell.angle_alpha   90.00
_cell.angle_beta   90.00
_cell.angle_gamma   90.00
#
_symmetry.space_group_name_H-M   'P 1'
#
loop_
_entity.id
_entity.type
_entity.pdbx_description
1 polymer ?
#
loop_
_entity_poly.entity_id
_entity_poly.type
_entity_poly.pdbx_seq_one_letter_code
_entity_poly.pdbx_strand_id
1 'polypeptide(L)'
;TKVYNLDAILSVGYRVNSKNATLFRRWANSVLKDYMLKGYSLNHRFERLEDKIDTRFQRYDSEIQRLSNQVDFFVRHSLPPIEGIFFAGQIFDAYKFVCDLVKSARKSIVLFDNYIDESVLTLFGKREKSVSVVIYTDKITPQLELDIKRFNAQYSPVKVKLYTKAHDRFLIIDGEIYHIGASLKDLGKKLFAFSKISAIPPEIIYKQIDS
;
A
#
# COMPACT_ATOMS: atom_id res chain seq x y z
N THR A 1 70.29 29.19 -15.97
CA THR A 1 69.43 29.01 -17.15
C THR A 1 68.33 30.07 -17.04
N LYS A 2 68.14 30.92 -18.05
CA LYS A 2 67.03 31.89 -18.07
C LYS A 2 65.73 31.13 -18.44
N VAL A 3 64.70 31.33 -17.58
CA VAL A 3 63.35 30.75 -17.81
C VAL A 3 62.46 31.86 -18.32
N TYR A 4 61.69 31.54 -19.33
CA TYR A 4 60.71 32.44 -19.97
C TYR A 4 59.30 31.92 -19.78
N ASN A 5 58.31 32.81 -19.63
CA ASN A 5 56.92 32.38 -19.57
C ASN A 5 56.39 31.97 -20.98
N LEU A 6 55.24 31.27 -21.01
CA LEU A 6 54.66 30.76 -22.27
C LEU A 6 54.34 31.87 -23.26
N ASP A 7 53.82 33.03 -22.79
CA ASP A 7 53.46 34.16 -23.64
C ASP A 7 54.67 34.76 -24.36
N ALA A 8 55.85 34.86 -23.66
CA ALA A 8 57.09 35.28 -24.27
C ALA A 8 57.56 34.29 -25.36
N ILE A 9 57.50 33.00 -25.09
CA ILE A 9 57.84 31.94 -26.03
C ILE A 9 56.95 31.99 -27.31
N LEU A 10 55.65 32.14 -27.12
CA LEU A 10 54.69 32.29 -28.22
C LEU A 10 54.96 33.54 -29.05
N SER A 11 55.09 34.69 -28.37
CA SER A 11 55.33 35.98 -29.03
C SER A 11 56.64 35.97 -29.87
N VAL A 12 57.73 35.43 -29.33
CA VAL A 12 58.99 35.29 -30.07
C VAL A 12 58.87 34.26 -31.19
N GLY A 13 58.26 33.11 -30.92
CA GLY A 13 58.10 32.04 -31.91
C GLY A 13 57.31 32.46 -33.14
N TYR A 14 56.35 33.37 -33.00
CA TYR A 14 55.56 33.92 -34.14
C TYR A 14 56.24 35.10 -34.83
N ARG A 15 57.10 35.88 -34.19
CA ARG A 15 57.76 37.06 -34.76
C ARG A 15 59.09 36.75 -35.42
N VAL A 16 59.83 35.77 -34.97
CA VAL A 16 61.20 35.46 -35.49
C VAL A 16 61.07 34.70 -36.81
N ASN A 17 61.90 35.16 -37.79
CA ASN A 17 61.96 34.50 -39.09
C ASN A 17 63.20 33.58 -39.16
N SER A 18 63.08 32.39 -38.61
CA SER A 18 64.13 31.36 -38.61
C SER A 18 63.54 29.96 -38.88
N LYS A 19 64.40 29.04 -39.28
CA LYS A 19 64.00 27.60 -39.47
C LYS A 19 63.37 27.04 -38.21
N ASN A 20 63.95 27.31 -37.05
CA ASN A 20 63.44 26.83 -35.76
C ASN A 20 62.08 27.44 -35.39
N ALA A 21 61.88 28.73 -35.68
CA ALA A 21 60.61 29.40 -35.46
C ALA A 21 59.53 28.84 -36.40
N THR A 22 59.86 28.43 -37.62
CA THR A 22 58.94 27.81 -38.53
C THR A 22 58.50 26.40 -38.04
N LEU A 23 59.44 25.63 -37.53
CA LEU A 23 59.16 24.32 -36.91
C LEU A 23 58.25 24.46 -35.65
N PHE A 24 58.56 25.44 -34.83
CA PHE A 24 57.73 25.75 -33.64
C PHE A 24 56.31 26.13 -34.04
N ARG A 25 56.09 27.00 -35.03
CA ARG A 25 54.76 27.36 -35.49
C ARG A 25 53.98 26.18 -36.05
N ARG A 26 54.64 25.29 -36.80
CA ARG A 26 54.00 24.05 -37.31
C ARG A 26 53.55 23.16 -36.15
N TRP A 27 54.42 22.94 -35.17
CA TRP A 27 54.11 22.15 -33.99
C TRP A 27 52.94 22.80 -33.17
N ALA A 28 53.04 24.09 -32.88
CA ALA A 28 52.00 24.81 -32.13
C ALA A 28 50.64 24.73 -32.81
N ASN A 29 50.61 24.91 -34.15
CA ASN A 29 49.37 24.79 -34.91
C ASN A 29 48.82 23.36 -34.90
N SER A 30 49.67 22.35 -34.94
CA SER A 30 49.24 20.95 -34.83
C SER A 30 48.60 20.69 -33.46
N VAL A 31 49.25 21.12 -32.38
CA VAL A 31 48.72 20.97 -31.01
C VAL A 31 47.39 21.70 -30.82
N LEU A 32 47.30 22.95 -31.30
CA LEU A 32 46.04 23.72 -31.22
C LEU A 32 44.92 23.04 -32.02
N LYS A 33 45.24 22.58 -33.25
CA LYS A 33 44.28 21.90 -34.09
C LYS A 33 43.76 20.59 -33.46
N ASP A 34 44.68 19.78 -32.90
CA ASP A 34 44.31 18.58 -32.18
C ASP A 34 43.46 18.87 -30.95
N TYR A 35 43.77 19.91 -30.19
CA TYR A 35 43.01 20.30 -29.01
C TYR A 35 41.60 20.75 -29.39
N MET A 36 41.48 21.60 -30.41
CA MET A 36 40.17 22.08 -30.89
C MET A 36 39.30 20.91 -31.41
N LEU A 37 39.88 20.00 -32.21
CA LEU A 37 39.15 18.85 -32.75
C LEU A 37 38.75 17.86 -31.69
N LYS A 38 39.65 17.58 -30.72
CA LYS A 38 39.34 16.70 -29.58
C LYS A 38 38.30 17.33 -28.66
N GLY A 39 38.40 18.63 -28.37
CA GLY A 39 37.43 19.35 -27.55
C GLY A 39 36.04 19.35 -28.17
N TYR A 40 35.93 19.61 -29.49
CA TYR A 40 34.68 19.53 -30.24
C TYR A 40 34.07 18.10 -30.18
N SER A 41 34.88 17.08 -30.38
CA SER A 41 34.43 15.66 -30.33
C SER A 41 33.96 15.26 -28.95
N LEU A 42 34.61 15.74 -27.87
CA LEU A 42 34.19 15.46 -26.50
C LEU A 42 32.86 16.11 -26.17
N ASN A 43 32.68 17.40 -26.51
CA ASN A 43 31.43 18.12 -26.28
C ASN A 43 30.23 17.40 -26.96
N HIS A 44 30.41 17.00 -28.22
CA HIS A 44 29.37 16.26 -28.95
C HIS A 44 29.04 14.91 -28.32
N ARG A 45 30.01 14.27 -27.67
CA ARG A 45 29.78 13.01 -26.92
C ARG A 45 29.06 13.26 -25.60
N PHE A 46 29.37 14.36 -24.91
CA PHE A 46 28.66 14.77 -23.70
C PHE A 46 27.20 15.12 -23.98
N GLU A 47 26.92 15.95 -24.98
CA GLU A 47 25.55 16.28 -25.41
C GLU A 47 24.72 15.02 -25.70
N ARG A 48 25.26 14.07 -26.48
CA ARG A 48 24.56 12.80 -26.75
C ARG A 48 24.36 11.93 -25.50
N LEU A 49 25.26 12.01 -24.52
CA LEU A 49 25.11 11.29 -23.27
C LEU A 49 24.02 11.91 -22.41
N GLU A 50 24.00 13.24 -22.31
CA GLU A 50 22.95 14.00 -21.63
C GLU A 50 21.57 13.68 -22.21
N ASP A 51 21.40 13.77 -23.54
CA ASP A 51 20.14 13.42 -24.21
C ASP A 51 19.68 11.99 -23.91
N LYS A 52 20.63 11.03 -23.88
CA LYS A 52 20.32 9.64 -23.55
C LYS A 52 19.91 9.47 -22.08
N ILE A 53 20.56 10.18 -21.18
CA ILE A 53 20.26 10.17 -19.76
C ILE A 53 18.87 10.76 -19.54
N ASP A 54 18.58 11.92 -20.10
CA ASP A 54 17.29 12.59 -19.97
C ASP A 54 16.15 11.74 -20.52
N THR A 55 16.35 11.13 -21.70
CA THR A 55 15.38 10.21 -22.29
C THR A 55 15.11 9.01 -21.38
N ARG A 56 16.14 8.46 -20.73
CA ARG A 56 15.97 7.35 -19.78
C ARG A 56 15.24 7.77 -18.52
N PHE A 57 15.58 8.93 -17.96
CA PHE A 57 14.88 9.45 -16.78
C PHE A 57 13.40 9.70 -17.08
N GLN A 58 13.05 10.35 -18.16
CA GLN A 58 11.65 10.55 -18.58
C GLN A 58 10.90 9.22 -18.72
N ARG A 59 11.55 8.20 -19.27
CA ARG A 59 10.94 6.86 -19.36
C ARG A 59 10.72 6.23 -17.99
N TYR A 60 11.71 6.33 -17.10
CA TYR A 60 11.58 5.78 -15.74
C TYR A 60 10.51 6.53 -14.94
N ASP A 61 10.44 7.85 -15.03
CA ASP A 61 9.41 8.64 -14.36
C ASP A 61 8.00 8.23 -14.84
N SER A 62 7.83 8.05 -16.14
CA SER A 62 6.57 7.59 -16.73
C SER A 62 6.19 6.19 -16.23
N GLU A 63 7.15 5.27 -16.14
CA GLU A 63 6.91 3.90 -15.68
C GLU A 63 6.62 3.85 -14.18
N ILE A 64 7.35 4.62 -13.37
CA ILE A 64 7.09 4.77 -11.93
C ILE A 64 5.68 5.32 -11.69
N GLN A 65 5.29 6.37 -12.42
CA GLN A 65 3.95 6.93 -12.31
C GLN A 65 2.86 5.92 -12.69
N ARG A 66 3.09 5.15 -13.75
CA ARG A 66 2.17 4.08 -14.17
C ARG A 66 2.03 3.01 -13.12
N LEU A 67 3.15 2.53 -12.55
CA LEU A 67 3.16 1.53 -11.49
C LEU A 67 2.49 2.05 -10.21
N SER A 68 2.78 3.29 -9.82
CA SER A 68 2.13 3.93 -8.67
C SER A 68 0.62 3.96 -8.84
N ASN A 69 0.12 4.38 -10.00
CA ASN A 69 -1.31 4.40 -10.29
C ASN A 69 -1.94 2.98 -10.26
N GLN A 70 -1.22 1.97 -10.74
CA GLN A 70 -1.67 0.58 -10.67
C GLN A 70 -1.72 0.05 -9.24
N VAL A 71 -0.72 0.36 -8.41
CA VAL A 71 -0.68 -0.01 -7.00
C VAL A 71 -1.81 0.69 -6.24
N ASP A 72 -2.01 1.99 -6.45
CA ASP A 72 -3.10 2.74 -5.84
C ASP A 72 -4.48 2.19 -6.23
N PHE A 73 -4.66 1.85 -7.51
CA PHE A 73 -5.88 1.19 -7.99
C PHE A 73 -6.08 -0.16 -7.29
N PHE A 74 -5.03 -0.99 -7.21
CA PHE A 74 -5.08 -2.30 -6.57
C PHE A 74 -5.39 -2.18 -5.06
N VAL A 75 -4.70 -1.29 -4.36
CA VAL A 75 -4.93 -1.05 -2.92
C VAL A 75 -6.38 -0.62 -2.64
N ARG A 76 -6.90 0.30 -3.45
CA ARG A 76 -8.28 0.82 -3.26
C ARG A 76 -9.38 -0.19 -3.61
N HIS A 77 -9.13 -1.13 -4.54
CA HIS A 77 -10.16 -2.02 -5.07
C HIS A 77 -10.01 -3.47 -4.64
N SER A 78 -8.83 -3.88 -4.18
CA SER A 78 -8.54 -5.28 -3.85
C SER A 78 -8.40 -5.57 -2.36
N LEU A 79 -8.17 -4.55 -1.54
CA LEU A 79 -8.11 -4.71 -0.09
C LEU A 79 -9.39 -4.17 0.55
N PRO A 80 -9.93 -4.87 1.56
CA PRO A 80 -11.03 -4.32 2.37
C PRO A 80 -10.59 -2.97 2.95
N PRO A 81 -11.49 -1.97 3.03
CA PRO A 81 -11.15 -0.69 3.63
C PRO A 81 -10.73 -0.89 5.09
N ILE A 82 -9.66 -0.17 5.48
CA ILE A 82 -9.08 -0.26 6.84
C ILE A 82 -9.97 0.49 7.84
N GLU A 83 -10.63 1.55 7.42
CA GLU A 83 -11.54 2.38 8.22
C GLU A 83 -12.56 3.06 7.33
N GLY A 84 -13.66 3.49 7.92
CA GLY A 84 -14.70 4.22 7.19
C GLY A 84 -15.89 4.57 8.06
N ILE A 85 -16.80 5.32 7.45
CA ILE A 85 -18.05 5.76 8.05
C ILE A 85 -19.19 5.38 7.13
N PHE A 86 -20.23 4.77 7.68
CA PHE A 86 -21.53 4.59 7.03
C PHE A 86 -22.55 5.58 7.59
N PHE A 87 -23.21 6.29 6.69
CA PHE A 87 -24.26 7.23 7.07
C PHE A 87 -25.59 6.53 7.27
N ALA A 88 -26.51 7.18 7.97
CA ALA A 88 -27.87 6.66 8.15
C ALA A 88 -28.54 6.44 6.79
N GLY A 89 -29.14 5.28 6.59
CA GLY A 89 -29.76 4.85 5.33
C GLY A 89 -28.85 4.03 4.40
N GLN A 90 -27.56 3.96 4.63
CA GLN A 90 -26.63 3.09 3.86
C GLN A 90 -26.67 1.63 4.34
N ILE A 91 -27.89 1.08 4.46
CA ILE A 91 -28.12 -0.25 5.03
C ILE A 91 -27.49 -1.34 4.16
N PHE A 92 -27.71 -1.25 2.84
CA PHE A 92 -27.18 -2.28 1.92
C PHE A 92 -25.66 -2.23 1.79
N ASP A 93 -25.07 -1.04 1.77
CA ASP A 93 -23.61 -0.88 1.64
C ASP A 93 -22.90 -1.41 2.90
N ALA A 94 -23.40 -1.08 4.08
CA ALA A 94 -22.88 -1.57 5.34
C ALA A 94 -23.04 -3.10 5.49
N TYR A 95 -24.20 -3.63 5.09
CA TYR A 95 -24.42 -5.06 5.04
C TYR A 95 -23.47 -5.77 4.06
N LYS A 96 -23.32 -5.21 2.84
CA LYS A 96 -22.40 -5.74 1.84
C LYS A 96 -20.97 -5.79 2.35
N PHE A 97 -20.51 -4.70 2.99
CA PHE A 97 -19.18 -4.63 3.59
C PHE A 97 -18.93 -5.77 4.58
N VAL A 98 -19.84 -5.99 5.54
CA VAL A 98 -19.71 -7.08 6.51
C VAL A 98 -19.82 -8.46 5.84
N CYS A 99 -20.69 -8.61 4.84
CA CYS A 99 -20.75 -9.85 4.05
C CYS A 99 -19.44 -10.16 3.35
N ASP A 100 -18.76 -9.15 2.78
CA ASP A 100 -17.50 -9.33 2.09
C ASP A 100 -16.38 -9.72 3.08
N LEU A 101 -16.37 -9.14 4.30
CA LEU A 101 -15.49 -9.58 5.38
C LEU A 101 -15.75 -11.04 5.77
N VAL A 102 -17.01 -11.41 5.96
CA VAL A 102 -17.38 -12.80 6.32
C VAL A 102 -16.96 -13.80 5.23
N LYS A 103 -17.15 -13.45 3.96
CA LYS A 103 -16.72 -14.28 2.81
C LYS A 103 -15.21 -14.37 2.65
N SER A 104 -14.46 -13.38 3.11
CA SER A 104 -12.99 -13.38 3.03
C SER A 104 -12.34 -14.34 4.01
N ALA A 105 -13.06 -14.75 5.07
CA ALA A 105 -12.56 -15.67 6.08
C ALA A 105 -12.15 -17.02 5.49
N ARG A 106 -11.02 -17.55 5.95
CA ARG A 106 -10.46 -18.86 5.55
C ARG A 106 -10.32 -19.83 6.71
N LYS A 107 -10.23 -19.34 7.95
CA LYS A 107 -9.98 -20.15 9.15
C LYS A 107 -11.04 -19.95 10.22
N SER A 108 -11.23 -18.71 10.65
CA SER A 108 -12.06 -18.44 11.81
C SER A 108 -12.70 -17.05 11.78
N ILE A 109 -13.89 -16.98 12.36
CA ILE A 109 -14.59 -15.72 12.63
C ILE A 109 -14.93 -15.71 14.12
N VAL A 110 -14.62 -14.60 14.79
CA VAL A 110 -15.07 -14.34 16.17
C VAL A 110 -15.81 -13.02 16.19
N LEU A 111 -17.03 -13.02 16.71
CA LEU A 111 -17.86 -11.84 16.88
C LEU A 111 -18.07 -11.56 18.36
N PHE A 112 -17.90 -10.31 18.76
CA PHE A 112 -18.42 -9.75 20.00
C PHE A 112 -19.54 -8.78 19.66
N ASP A 113 -20.77 -9.12 20.00
CA ASP A 113 -21.93 -8.24 19.78
C ASP A 113 -23.05 -8.62 20.77
N ASN A 114 -23.42 -7.67 21.61
CA ASN A 114 -24.42 -7.88 22.67
C ASN A 114 -25.87 -7.93 22.14
N TYR A 115 -26.11 -7.62 20.86
CA TYR A 115 -27.45 -7.50 20.29
C TYR A 115 -27.62 -8.34 19.02
N ILE A 116 -27.46 -9.65 19.14
CA ILE A 116 -27.59 -10.58 18.00
C ILE A 116 -29.01 -11.15 17.89
N ASP A 117 -29.39 -11.46 16.63
CA ASP A 117 -30.62 -12.15 16.27
C ASP A 117 -30.38 -13.07 15.06
N GLU A 118 -31.46 -13.64 14.47
CA GLU A 118 -31.39 -14.54 13.31
C GLU A 118 -30.76 -13.88 12.07
N SER A 119 -30.85 -12.54 11.93
CA SER A 119 -30.25 -11.82 10.80
C SER A 119 -28.71 -11.93 10.82
N VAL A 120 -28.12 -11.88 12.03
CA VAL A 120 -26.68 -12.06 12.23
C VAL A 120 -26.25 -13.49 11.90
N LEU A 121 -27.05 -14.50 12.29
CA LEU A 121 -26.79 -15.90 11.90
C LEU A 121 -26.79 -16.05 10.39
N THR A 122 -27.74 -15.42 9.68
CA THR A 122 -27.85 -15.42 8.23
C THR A 122 -26.60 -14.83 7.54
N LEU A 123 -25.98 -13.79 8.11
CA LEU A 123 -24.71 -13.25 7.63
C LEU A 123 -23.61 -14.33 7.64
N PHE A 124 -23.50 -15.07 8.72
CA PHE A 124 -22.48 -16.12 8.85
C PHE A 124 -22.75 -17.36 7.99
N GLY A 125 -23.98 -17.55 7.52
CA GLY A 125 -24.30 -18.56 6.51
C GLY A 125 -23.58 -18.38 5.16
N LYS A 126 -23.00 -17.18 4.93
CA LYS A 126 -22.28 -16.83 3.68
C LYS A 126 -20.80 -17.20 3.68
N ARG A 127 -20.27 -17.66 4.81
CA ARG A 127 -18.85 -18.07 4.93
C ARG A 127 -18.60 -19.42 4.25
N GLU A 128 -17.35 -19.71 4.00
CA GLU A 128 -16.88 -21.05 3.63
C GLU A 128 -17.25 -22.08 4.72
N LYS A 129 -17.62 -23.29 4.33
CA LYS A 129 -18.08 -24.35 5.28
C LYS A 129 -17.01 -24.76 6.28
N SER A 130 -15.74 -24.64 5.93
CA SER A 130 -14.59 -24.98 6.80
C SER A 130 -14.29 -23.94 7.86
N VAL A 131 -14.84 -22.72 7.73
CA VAL A 131 -14.55 -21.60 8.63
C VAL A 131 -15.33 -21.77 9.94
N SER A 132 -14.63 -21.80 11.07
CA SER A 132 -15.23 -21.84 12.40
C SER A 132 -15.80 -20.48 12.79
N VAL A 133 -16.94 -20.47 13.52
CA VAL A 133 -17.55 -19.24 14.03
C VAL A 133 -17.83 -19.35 15.51
N VAL A 134 -17.39 -18.33 16.26
CA VAL A 134 -17.72 -18.15 17.67
C VAL A 134 -18.31 -16.75 17.86
N ILE A 135 -19.46 -16.67 18.50
CA ILE A 135 -20.14 -15.42 18.82
C ILE A 135 -20.18 -15.26 20.34
N TYR A 136 -19.73 -14.12 20.83
CA TYR A 136 -19.83 -13.72 22.22
C TYR A 136 -20.90 -12.63 22.34
N THR A 137 -21.87 -12.85 23.23
CA THR A 137 -22.99 -11.93 23.47
C THR A 137 -23.31 -11.87 24.97
N ASP A 138 -23.91 -10.78 25.42
CA ASP A 138 -24.28 -10.65 26.85
C ASP A 138 -25.52 -11.44 27.22
N LYS A 139 -26.35 -11.83 26.24
CA LYS A 139 -27.63 -12.47 26.48
C LYS A 139 -27.98 -13.48 25.39
N ILE A 140 -28.39 -14.68 25.82
CA ILE A 140 -28.97 -15.69 24.93
C ILE A 140 -30.45 -15.83 25.33
N THR A 141 -31.33 -15.30 24.50
CA THR A 141 -32.78 -15.43 24.70
C THR A 141 -33.26 -16.85 24.29
N PRO A 142 -34.41 -17.36 24.81
CA PRO A 142 -34.97 -18.62 24.33
C PRO A 142 -35.22 -18.65 22.82
N GLN A 143 -35.60 -17.50 22.22
CA GLN A 143 -35.79 -17.39 20.80
C GLN A 143 -34.46 -17.55 20.05
N LEU A 144 -33.41 -16.82 20.46
CA LEU A 144 -32.10 -16.94 19.87
C LEU A 144 -31.52 -18.37 19.99
N GLU A 145 -31.73 -19.04 21.12
CA GLU A 145 -31.32 -20.43 21.25
C GLU A 145 -31.99 -21.37 20.27
N LEU A 146 -33.29 -21.16 20.02
CA LEU A 146 -34.04 -21.93 19.04
C LEU A 146 -33.51 -21.65 17.60
N ASP A 147 -33.23 -20.37 17.27
CA ASP A 147 -32.72 -20.00 15.97
C ASP A 147 -31.31 -20.53 15.72
N ILE A 148 -30.44 -20.55 16.74
CA ILE A 148 -29.14 -21.21 16.69
C ILE A 148 -29.28 -22.71 16.42
N LYS A 149 -30.19 -23.40 17.10
CA LYS A 149 -30.43 -24.84 16.86
C LYS A 149 -30.90 -25.09 15.43
N ARG A 150 -31.82 -24.28 14.91
CA ARG A 150 -32.32 -24.37 13.51
C ARG A 150 -31.22 -24.10 12.51
N PHE A 151 -30.45 -23.04 12.73
CA PHE A 151 -29.32 -22.68 11.87
C PHE A 151 -28.28 -23.81 11.81
N ASN A 152 -27.86 -24.34 12.99
CA ASN A 152 -26.87 -25.40 13.10
C ASN A 152 -27.34 -26.75 12.54
N ALA A 153 -28.66 -26.96 12.43
CA ALA A 153 -29.21 -28.15 11.76
C ALA A 153 -29.09 -28.07 10.22
N GLN A 154 -29.00 -26.90 9.64
CA GLN A 154 -28.99 -26.70 8.20
C GLN A 154 -27.62 -26.25 7.65
N TYR A 155 -26.87 -25.46 8.39
CA TYR A 155 -25.62 -24.86 7.99
C TYR A 155 -24.44 -25.32 8.83
N SER A 156 -23.22 -24.99 8.42
CA SER A 156 -22.04 -25.21 9.26
C SER A 156 -22.25 -24.53 10.62
N PRO A 157 -22.03 -25.24 11.73
CA PRO A 157 -22.45 -24.77 13.05
C PRO A 157 -21.72 -23.52 13.50
N VAL A 158 -22.43 -22.66 14.23
CA VAL A 158 -21.89 -21.53 14.98
C VAL A 158 -21.95 -21.87 16.46
N LYS A 159 -20.95 -21.41 17.23
CA LYS A 159 -20.94 -21.50 18.69
C LYS A 159 -21.29 -20.14 19.26
N VAL A 160 -22.31 -20.06 20.10
CA VAL A 160 -22.67 -18.83 20.80
C VAL A 160 -22.38 -19.00 22.29
N LYS A 161 -21.69 -18.03 22.88
CA LYS A 161 -21.28 -18.01 24.26
C LYS A 161 -21.67 -16.72 24.96
N LEU A 162 -21.94 -16.80 26.26
CA LEU A 162 -22.16 -15.59 27.05
C LEU A 162 -20.82 -14.93 27.39
N TYR A 163 -20.78 -13.60 27.19
CA TYR A 163 -19.67 -12.74 27.55
C TYR A 163 -20.15 -11.32 27.80
N THR A 164 -20.14 -10.89 29.04
CA THR A 164 -20.73 -9.60 29.49
C THR A 164 -19.71 -8.48 29.67
N LYS A 165 -18.42 -8.76 29.44
CA LYS A 165 -17.35 -7.78 29.68
C LYS A 165 -17.02 -6.94 28.44
N ALA A 166 -17.64 -7.18 27.27
CA ALA A 166 -17.42 -6.38 26.05
C ALA A 166 -18.47 -5.27 25.97
N HIS A 167 -18.04 -4.04 25.83
CA HIS A 167 -18.90 -2.89 25.56
C HIS A 167 -19.04 -2.67 24.04
N ASP A 168 -17.92 -2.73 23.32
CA ASP A 168 -17.85 -2.51 21.89
C ASP A 168 -18.01 -3.79 21.09
N ARG A 169 -18.28 -3.63 19.79
CA ARG A 169 -18.45 -4.74 18.86
C ARG A 169 -17.15 -4.96 18.10
N PHE A 170 -16.68 -6.20 18.12
CA PHE A 170 -15.49 -6.61 17.38
C PHE A 170 -15.82 -7.79 16.49
N LEU A 171 -15.45 -7.67 15.22
CA LEU A 171 -15.47 -8.77 14.25
C LEU A 171 -14.02 -9.14 13.95
N ILE A 172 -13.62 -10.34 14.31
CA ILE A 172 -12.25 -10.84 14.09
C ILE A 172 -12.30 -11.89 12.99
N ILE A 173 -11.61 -11.62 11.88
CA ILE A 173 -11.55 -12.48 10.70
C ILE A 173 -10.12 -12.99 10.55
N ASP A 174 -9.89 -14.28 10.72
CA ASP A 174 -8.56 -14.92 10.60
C ASP A 174 -7.45 -14.23 11.42
N GLY A 175 -7.82 -13.61 12.55
CA GLY A 175 -6.92 -12.84 13.40
C GLY A 175 -6.88 -11.34 13.13
N GLU A 176 -7.51 -10.86 12.07
CA GLU A 176 -7.65 -9.43 11.77
C GLU A 176 -8.82 -8.84 12.55
N ILE A 177 -8.59 -7.83 13.37
CA ILE A 177 -9.58 -7.26 14.29
C ILE A 177 -10.25 -6.05 13.62
N TYR A 178 -11.57 -6.07 13.50
CA TYR A 178 -12.39 -4.95 13.07
C TYR A 178 -13.27 -4.47 14.23
N HIS A 179 -13.14 -3.23 14.61
CA HIS A 179 -14.10 -2.54 15.47
C HIS A 179 -15.29 -2.09 14.62
N ILE A 180 -16.51 -2.40 15.05
CA ILE A 180 -17.75 -2.04 14.35
C ILE A 180 -18.60 -1.21 15.31
N GLY A 181 -18.82 0.06 14.98
CA GLY A 181 -19.57 1.01 15.83
C GLY A 181 -21.07 0.76 15.95
N ALA A 182 -21.60 -0.23 15.21
CA ALA A 182 -22.99 -0.66 15.26
C ALA A 182 -23.11 -2.15 15.49
N SER A 183 -24.24 -2.63 16.07
CA SER A 183 -24.55 -4.06 16.06
C SER A 183 -24.77 -4.56 14.63
N LEU A 184 -24.35 -5.80 14.35
CA LEU A 184 -24.48 -6.39 13.02
C LEU A 184 -25.93 -6.49 12.55
N LYS A 185 -26.90 -6.55 13.44
CA LYS A 185 -28.33 -6.53 13.10
C LYS A 185 -28.85 -5.14 12.70
N ASP A 186 -28.13 -4.06 13.06
CA ASP A 186 -28.56 -2.67 12.87
C ASP A 186 -27.68 -1.90 11.90
N LEU A 187 -26.91 -2.61 11.06
CA LEU A 187 -25.98 -2.02 10.09
C LEU A 187 -26.67 -0.98 9.20
N GLY A 188 -26.10 0.23 9.14
CA GLY A 188 -26.55 1.32 8.28
C GLY A 188 -27.87 1.97 8.67
N LYS A 189 -28.56 1.52 9.73
CA LYS A 189 -29.77 2.20 10.25
C LYS A 189 -29.45 3.58 10.83
N LYS A 190 -28.29 3.72 11.47
CA LYS A 190 -27.75 4.97 12.02
C LYS A 190 -26.30 5.14 11.57
N LEU A 191 -25.80 6.37 11.71
CA LEU A 191 -24.38 6.68 11.49
C LEU A 191 -23.50 5.79 12.38
N PHE A 192 -22.51 5.14 11.79
CA PHE A 192 -21.47 4.42 12.56
C PHE A 192 -20.16 4.41 11.81
N ALA A 193 -19.06 4.28 12.54
CA ALA A 193 -17.73 4.10 12.00
C ALA A 193 -17.28 2.65 12.18
N PHE A 194 -16.34 2.23 11.37
CA PHE A 194 -15.57 1.00 11.57
C PHE A 194 -14.09 1.28 11.38
N SER A 195 -13.24 0.46 12.01
CA SER A 195 -11.79 0.52 11.82
C SER A 195 -11.15 -0.86 12.02
N LYS A 196 -10.11 -1.15 11.24
CA LYS A 196 -9.25 -2.30 11.45
C LYS A 196 -8.21 -1.95 12.51
N ILE A 197 -8.14 -2.73 13.59
CA ILE A 197 -7.19 -2.52 14.67
C ILE A 197 -5.95 -3.38 14.41
N SER A 198 -4.83 -2.74 14.08
CA SER A 198 -3.55 -3.40 13.83
C SER A 198 -2.56 -3.26 15.00
N ALA A 199 -2.92 -2.48 16.02
CA ALA A 199 -2.02 -2.14 17.14
C ALA A 199 -1.82 -3.30 18.13
N ILE A 200 -2.76 -4.26 18.19
CA ILE A 200 -2.72 -5.39 19.12
C ILE A 200 -3.00 -6.71 18.39
N PRO A 201 -2.34 -7.79 18.77
CA PRO A 201 -2.66 -9.12 18.25
C PRO A 201 -3.95 -9.68 18.89
N PRO A 202 -4.73 -10.50 18.17
CA PRO A 202 -6.02 -11.03 18.64
C PRO A 202 -5.90 -11.89 19.91
N GLU A 203 -4.75 -12.46 20.18
CA GLU A 203 -4.47 -13.28 21.38
C GLU A 203 -4.66 -12.48 22.68
N ILE A 204 -4.47 -11.17 22.64
CA ILE A 204 -4.71 -10.30 23.81
C ILE A 204 -6.21 -10.27 24.13
N ILE A 205 -7.09 -10.20 23.11
CA ILE A 205 -8.54 -10.26 23.30
C ILE A 205 -8.95 -11.64 23.79
N TYR A 206 -8.40 -12.72 23.21
CA TYR A 206 -8.74 -14.09 23.60
C TYR A 206 -8.36 -14.40 25.06
N LYS A 207 -7.23 -13.90 25.55
CA LYS A 207 -6.84 -14.05 26.97
C LYS A 207 -7.83 -13.41 27.93
N GLN A 208 -8.54 -12.36 27.52
CA GLN A 208 -9.56 -11.73 28.36
C GLN A 208 -10.87 -12.56 28.45
N ILE A 209 -11.10 -13.48 27.51
CA ILE A 209 -12.28 -14.34 27.51
C ILE A 209 -12.12 -15.50 28.50
N ASP A 210 -10.89 -15.98 28.63
CA ASP A 210 -10.56 -17.14 29.49
C ASP A 210 -10.27 -16.72 30.93
N SER A 211 -10.26 -15.43 31.24
CA SER A 211 -10.09 -14.84 32.58
C SER A 211 -11.44 -14.44 33.19
#